data_a8e72766f2f304072c93190151228411
#
_entry.id   a8e72766f2f304072c93190151228411
#
_cell.length_a   1.000
_cell.length_b   1.000
_cell.length_c   1.000
_cell.angle_alpha   90.00
_cell.angle_beta   90.00
_cell.angle_gamma   90.00
#
_symmetry.space_group_name_H-M   'P 1'
#
loop_
_entity.id
_entity.type
_entity.pdbx_description
1 polymer ?
#
loop_
_entity_poly.entity_id
_entity_poly.type
_entity_poly.pdbx_seq_one_letter_code
_entity_poly.pdbx_strand_id
1 'polypeptide(L)'
;MNPSLRILGVWSAAAFFLLWLVGFVFFAQWIPPIPPSNSAGEIADLFKARSVPIRIGMVLMTIGTVFYLPWTVVLSDLIKEIEGKSFFLAGTQLTAGVVSAMTFFLPAFVWTTAAFRPNRSPEITQALVDLGWLFFITPIAPFILQYVTLAIAIFRDRRPRPAFPRWAAYLQLWVSISFLPALGAMFLKTGPFAWNGLLVWWIPFAMFTGWFVSMIALTWRAVQQVHEPAEID
;
A
#
# COMPACT_ATOMS: atom_id res chain seq x y z
N MET A 1 5.35 -22.61 7.01
CA MET A 1 3.90 -22.34 7.29
C MET A 1 3.04 -23.37 6.56
N ASN A 2 1.82 -23.68 7.08
CA ASN A 2 0.87 -24.58 6.41
C ASN A 2 0.47 -24.01 5.03
N PRO A 3 0.45 -24.83 3.96
CA PRO A 3 0.08 -24.41 2.62
C PRO A 3 -1.26 -23.69 2.51
N SER A 4 -2.29 -24.19 3.15
CA SER A 4 -3.62 -23.55 3.13
C SER A 4 -3.60 -22.13 3.71
N LEU A 5 -2.77 -21.88 4.74
CA LEU A 5 -2.60 -20.55 5.34
C LEU A 5 -1.85 -19.59 4.40
N ARG A 6 -0.89 -20.09 3.62
CA ARG A 6 -0.22 -19.27 2.58
C ARG A 6 -1.21 -18.85 1.49
N ILE A 7 -2.04 -19.79 1.03
CA ILE A 7 -3.09 -19.50 0.03
C ILE A 7 -4.06 -18.44 0.57
N LEU A 8 -4.51 -18.59 1.82
CA LEU A 8 -5.35 -17.60 2.49
C LEU A 8 -4.69 -16.22 2.52
N GLY A 9 -3.39 -16.15 2.83
CA GLY A 9 -2.65 -14.89 2.83
C GLY A 9 -2.54 -14.25 1.44
N VAL A 10 -2.44 -15.03 0.36
CA VAL A 10 -2.45 -14.47 -1.00
C VAL A 10 -3.84 -13.93 -1.36
N TRP A 11 -4.92 -14.65 -1.02
CA TRP A 11 -6.28 -14.15 -1.23
C TRP A 11 -6.57 -12.89 -0.40
N SER A 12 -5.96 -12.78 0.79
CA SER A 12 -6.08 -11.55 1.59
C SER A 12 -5.49 -10.34 0.89
N ALA A 13 -4.38 -10.48 0.14
CA ALA A 13 -3.85 -9.39 -0.68
C ALA A 13 -4.86 -8.93 -1.75
N ALA A 14 -5.51 -9.86 -2.43
CA ALA A 14 -6.54 -9.54 -3.41
C ALA A 14 -7.73 -8.83 -2.76
N ALA A 15 -8.19 -9.30 -1.60
CA ALA A 15 -9.26 -8.68 -0.83
C ALA A 15 -8.89 -7.27 -0.37
N PHE A 16 -7.67 -7.06 0.15
CA PHE A 16 -7.15 -5.73 0.47
C PHE A 16 -7.26 -4.79 -0.73
N PHE A 17 -6.68 -5.19 -1.85
CA PHE A 17 -6.60 -4.34 -3.03
C PHE A 17 -7.98 -3.98 -3.57
N LEU A 18 -8.89 -4.96 -3.63
CA LEU A 18 -10.25 -4.75 -4.11
C LEU A 18 -11.04 -3.80 -3.19
N LEU A 19 -11.04 -4.04 -1.88
CA LEU A 19 -11.78 -3.21 -0.93
C LEU A 19 -11.24 -1.79 -0.89
N TRP A 20 -9.91 -1.66 -0.93
CA TRP A 20 -9.26 -0.36 -0.97
C TRP A 20 -9.61 0.39 -2.26
N LEU A 21 -9.51 -0.26 -3.42
CA LEU A 21 -9.82 0.33 -4.73
C LEU A 21 -11.29 0.77 -4.80
N VAL A 22 -12.22 -0.10 -4.37
CA VAL A 22 -13.65 0.23 -4.34
C VAL A 22 -13.93 1.40 -3.41
N GLY A 23 -13.36 1.40 -2.21
CA GLY A 23 -13.55 2.50 -1.25
C GLY A 23 -13.01 3.83 -1.76
N PHE A 24 -11.79 3.82 -2.32
CA PHE A 24 -11.08 5.02 -2.76
C PHE A 24 -11.62 5.58 -4.09
N VAL A 25 -11.84 4.69 -5.09
CA VAL A 25 -12.22 5.10 -6.45
C VAL A 25 -13.72 5.31 -6.59
N PHE A 26 -14.53 4.34 -6.15
CA PHE A 26 -15.98 4.38 -6.42
C PHE A 26 -16.74 5.19 -5.36
N PHE A 27 -16.41 5.00 -4.07
CA PHE A 27 -17.11 5.71 -3.00
C PHE A 27 -16.52 7.08 -2.71
N ALA A 28 -15.23 7.19 -2.42
CA ALA A 28 -14.60 8.47 -2.19
C ALA A 28 -14.45 9.30 -3.47
N GLN A 29 -14.29 8.65 -4.64
CA GLN A 29 -14.05 9.25 -5.95
C GLN A 29 -12.81 10.17 -5.95
N TRP A 30 -11.71 9.69 -5.38
CA TRP A 30 -10.47 10.45 -5.26
C TRP A 30 -9.44 10.08 -6.33
N ILE A 31 -9.92 9.72 -7.52
CA ILE A 31 -9.12 9.68 -8.75
C ILE A 31 -9.80 10.58 -9.77
N PRO A 32 -9.24 11.76 -10.04
CA PRO A 32 -7.98 12.34 -9.51
C PRO A 32 -8.04 12.72 -8.02
N PRO A 33 -6.89 12.82 -7.32
CA PRO A 33 -6.84 13.28 -5.93
C PRO A 33 -7.34 14.71 -5.77
N ILE A 34 -7.89 15.03 -4.60
CA ILE A 34 -8.30 16.38 -4.25
C ILE A 34 -7.06 17.30 -4.31
N PRO A 35 -7.08 18.39 -5.10
CA PRO A 35 -5.93 19.27 -5.18
C PRO A 35 -5.61 19.98 -3.86
N PRO A 36 -4.33 20.05 -3.45
CA PRO A 36 -3.93 20.77 -2.24
C PRO A 36 -4.08 22.29 -2.36
N SER A 37 -4.29 22.78 -3.58
CA SER A 37 -4.53 24.20 -3.88
C SER A 37 -5.98 24.63 -3.67
N ASN A 38 -6.91 23.69 -3.41
CA ASN A 38 -8.30 24.03 -3.14
C ASN A 38 -8.42 24.86 -1.86
N SER A 39 -9.32 25.82 -1.89
CA SER A 39 -9.67 26.64 -0.73
C SER A 39 -10.40 25.82 0.35
N ALA A 40 -10.38 26.32 1.59
CA ALA A 40 -11.11 25.69 2.70
C ALA A 40 -12.61 25.53 2.39
N GLY A 41 -13.22 26.53 1.73
CA GLY A 41 -14.61 26.47 1.31
C GLY A 41 -14.90 25.35 0.33
N GLU A 42 -14.10 25.24 -0.74
CA GLU A 42 -14.27 24.17 -1.75
C GLU A 42 -14.14 22.76 -1.13
N ILE A 43 -13.18 22.58 -0.22
CA ILE A 43 -13.00 21.30 0.48
C ILE A 43 -14.19 21.01 1.39
N ALA A 44 -14.66 22.00 2.15
CA ALA A 44 -15.81 21.84 3.04
C ALA A 44 -17.09 21.51 2.26
N ASP A 45 -17.35 22.18 1.15
CA ASP A 45 -18.50 21.93 0.29
C ASP A 45 -18.46 20.52 -0.33
N LEU A 46 -17.29 20.07 -0.80
CA LEU A 46 -17.09 18.72 -1.29
C LEU A 46 -17.38 17.68 -0.20
N PHE A 47 -16.84 17.85 1.00
CA PHE A 47 -17.05 16.93 2.11
C PHE A 47 -18.49 16.96 2.64
N LYS A 48 -19.16 18.11 2.59
CA LYS A 48 -20.57 18.25 2.92
C LYS A 48 -21.47 17.52 1.91
N ALA A 49 -21.25 17.75 0.62
CA ALA A 49 -22.03 17.14 -0.45
C ALA A 49 -21.87 15.62 -0.50
N ARG A 50 -20.68 15.10 -0.13
CA ARG A 50 -20.30 13.70 -0.27
C ARG A 50 -20.00 13.00 1.05
N SER A 51 -20.47 13.53 2.16
CA SER A 51 -20.18 13.04 3.52
C SER A 51 -20.45 11.54 3.70
N VAL A 52 -21.60 11.03 3.21
CA VAL A 52 -21.94 9.60 3.33
C VAL A 52 -21.08 8.71 2.43
N PRO A 53 -20.97 8.96 1.11
CA PRO A 53 -20.09 8.17 0.25
C PRO A 53 -18.65 8.12 0.74
N ILE A 54 -18.06 9.26 1.14
CA ILE A 54 -16.70 9.30 1.69
C ILE A 54 -16.58 8.36 2.89
N ARG A 55 -17.50 8.43 3.86
CA ARG A 55 -17.47 7.56 5.05
C ARG A 55 -17.58 6.08 4.70
N ILE A 56 -18.45 5.72 3.74
CA ILE A 56 -18.54 4.33 3.26
C ILE A 56 -17.20 3.91 2.65
N GLY A 57 -16.59 4.74 1.82
CA GLY A 57 -15.27 4.49 1.24
C GLY A 57 -14.19 4.25 2.31
N MET A 58 -14.20 5.09 3.36
CA MET A 58 -13.22 4.96 4.46
C MET A 58 -13.45 3.70 5.30
N VAL A 59 -14.70 3.27 5.50
CA VAL A 59 -15.02 1.97 6.15
C VAL A 59 -14.44 0.82 5.33
N LEU A 60 -14.64 0.81 4.02
CA LEU A 60 -14.09 -0.22 3.13
C LEU A 60 -12.56 -0.22 3.15
N MET A 61 -11.92 0.95 3.12
CA MET A 61 -10.45 1.07 3.23
C MET A 61 -9.94 0.56 4.58
N THR A 62 -10.63 0.89 5.68
CA THR A 62 -10.27 0.42 7.04
C THR A 62 -10.35 -1.09 7.15
N ILE A 63 -11.46 -1.69 6.71
CA ILE A 63 -11.64 -3.15 6.69
C ILE A 63 -10.63 -3.78 5.74
N GLY A 64 -10.47 -3.23 4.54
CA GLY A 64 -9.53 -3.70 3.54
C GLY A 64 -8.10 -3.78 4.08
N THR A 65 -7.67 -2.76 4.81
CA THR A 65 -6.28 -2.70 5.31
C THR A 65 -5.90 -3.89 6.20
N VAL A 66 -6.84 -4.45 6.94
CA VAL A 66 -6.58 -5.64 7.79
C VAL A 66 -6.11 -6.82 6.93
N PHE A 67 -6.59 -6.95 5.71
CA PHE A 67 -6.21 -8.03 4.81
C PHE A 67 -4.79 -7.88 4.22
N TYR A 68 -4.17 -6.72 4.34
CA TYR A 68 -2.75 -6.56 4.00
C TYR A 68 -1.83 -7.35 4.94
N LEU A 69 -2.23 -7.51 6.22
CA LEU A 69 -1.39 -8.13 7.25
C LEU A 69 -1.12 -9.62 6.99
N PRO A 70 -2.11 -10.49 6.70
CA PRO A 70 -1.83 -11.90 6.40
C PRO A 70 -0.92 -12.07 5.18
N TRP A 71 -1.04 -11.22 4.17
CA TRP A 71 -0.15 -11.26 3.01
C TRP A 71 1.30 -10.90 3.37
N THR A 72 1.50 -9.87 4.19
CA THR A 72 2.87 -9.52 4.62
C THR A 72 3.51 -10.62 5.46
N VAL A 73 2.70 -11.40 6.22
CA VAL A 73 3.16 -12.61 6.90
C VAL A 73 3.60 -13.69 5.91
N VAL A 74 2.85 -13.91 4.82
CA VAL A 74 3.25 -14.87 3.77
C VAL A 74 4.56 -14.47 3.11
N LEU A 75 4.74 -13.20 2.79
CA LEU A 75 6.01 -12.71 2.23
C LEU A 75 7.18 -12.93 3.19
N SER A 76 6.97 -12.64 4.48
CA SER A 76 7.96 -12.88 5.53
C SER A 76 8.32 -14.37 5.65
N ASP A 77 7.35 -15.26 5.57
CA ASP A 77 7.56 -16.71 5.64
C ASP A 77 8.36 -17.23 4.43
N LEU A 78 8.08 -16.71 3.22
CA LEU A 78 8.87 -17.03 2.02
C LEU A 78 10.32 -16.50 2.12
N ILE A 79 10.51 -15.29 2.66
CA ILE A 79 11.85 -14.76 2.93
C ILE A 79 12.58 -15.60 3.97
N LYS A 80 11.87 -16.08 5.02
CA LYS A 80 12.44 -16.95 6.04
C LYS A 80 12.99 -18.25 5.46
N GLU A 81 12.32 -18.81 4.47
CA GLU A 81 12.83 -20.00 3.76
C GLU A 81 14.12 -19.72 2.97
N ILE A 82 14.25 -18.52 2.40
CA ILE A 82 15.45 -18.07 1.70
C ILE A 82 16.60 -17.81 2.67
N GLU A 83 16.27 -17.18 3.80
CA GLU A 83 17.25 -16.71 4.80
C GLU A 83 17.80 -17.86 5.68
N GLY A 84 17.05 -18.93 5.85
CA GLY A 84 17.43 -20.12 6.61
C GLY A 84 17.39 -19.85 8.12
N LYS A 85 18.56 -19.92 8.81
CA LYS A 85 18.63 -19.78 10.27
C LYS A 85 18.38 -18.35 10.77
N SER A 86 18.72 -17.34 9.99
CA SER A 86 18.48 -15.94 10.34
C SER A 86 16.97 -15.60 10.28
N PHE A 87 16.58 -14.54 10.97
CA PHE A 87 15.23 -13.95 10.90
C PHE A 87 15.30 -12.46 10.60
N PHE A 88 16.46 -11.96 10.22
CA PHE A 88 16.68 -10.53 10.08
C PHE A 88 15.86 -9.93 8.91
N LEU A 89 15.99 -10.50 7.70
CA LEU A 89 15.24 -10.01 6.53
C LEU A 89 13.74 -10.30 6.67
N ALA A 90 13.38 -11.51 7.08
CA ALA A 90 11.99 -11.90 7.29
C ALA A 90 11.30 -10.99 8.33
N GLY A 91 11.95 -10.77 9.48
CA GLY A 91 11.45 -9.89 10.53
C GLY A 91 11.38 -8.43 10.10
N THR A 92 12.40 -7.93 9.41
CA THR A 92 12.43 -6.55 8.89
C THR A 92 11.30 -6.33 7.88
N GLN A 93 11.08 -7.25 6.95
CA GLN A 93 9.99 -7.16 5.98
C GLN A 93 8.62 -7.17 6.68
N LEU A 94 8.43 -8.06 7.67
CA LEU A 94 7.18 -8.18 8.41
C LEU A 94 6.87 -6.88 9.17
N THR A 95 7.82 -6.38 9.94
CA THR A 95 7.63 -5.14 10.72
C THR A 95 7.43 -3.92 9.84
N ALA A 96 8.22 -3.80 8.76
CA ALA A 96 8.04 -2.73 7.77
C ALA A 96 6.66 -2.81 7.10
N GLY A 97 6.18 -4.02 6.77
CA GLY A 97 4.86 -4.23 6.18
C GLY A 97 3.72 -3.83 7.13
N VAL A 98 3.82 -4.17 8.42
CA VAL A 98 2.84 -3.74 9.43
C VAL A 98 2.80 -2.22 9.56
N VAL A 99 3.96 -1.56 9.58
CA VAL A 99 4.02 -0.08 9.64
C VAL A 99 3.50 0.53 8.34
N SER A 100 3.79 -0.08 7.18
CA SER A 100 3.25 0.35 5.88
C SER A 100 1.72 0.30 5.85
N ALA A 101 1.09 -0.70 6.49
CA ALA A 101 -0.36 -0.79 6.57
C ALA A 101 -0.99 0.44 7.26
N MET A 102 -0.29 1.09 8.19
CA MET A 102 -0.78 2.31 8.85
C MET A 102 -0.99 3.47 7.88
N THR A 103 -0.27 3.49 6.76
CA THR A 103 -0.44 4.49 5.69
C THR A 103 -1.80 4.42 5.01
N PHE A 104 -2.45 3.26 5.03
CA PHE A 104 -3.82 3.09 4.54
C PHE A 104 -4.85 3.26 5.67
N PHE A 105 -4.48 2.87 6.88
CA PHE A 105 -5.38 2.79 8.02
C PHE A 105 -5.63 4.18 8.65
N LEU A 106 -4.57 4.91 8.99
CA LEU A 106 -4.67 6.20 9.67
C LEU A 106 -5.41 7.28 8.86
N PRO A 107 -5.12 7.49 7.56
CA PRO A 107 -5.83 8.47 6.76
C PRO A 107 -7.34 8.22 6.71
N ALA A 108 -7.77 6.95 6.67
CA ALA A 108 -9.19 6.62 6.63
C ALA A 108 -9.94 7.13 7.86
N PHE A 109 -9.35 7.08 9.06
CA PHE A 109 -9.93 7.68 10.27
C PHE A 109 -9.96 9.19 10.22
N VAL A 110 -8.88 9.81 9.75
CA VAL A 110 -8.78 11.28 9.64
C VAL A 110 -9.83 11.81 8.66
N TRP A 111 -9.94 11.20 7.47
CA TRP A 111 -10.93 11.58 6.47
C TRP A 111 -12.36 11.26 6.91
N THR A 112 -12.58 10.15 7.63
CA THR A 112 -13.87 9.88 8.28
C THR A 112 -14.21 11.00 9.26
N THR A 113 -13.26 11.44 10.07
CA THR A 113 -13.46 12.54 11.02
C THR A 113 -13.81 13.83 10.30
N ALA A 114 -13.16 14.15 9.19
CA ALA A 114 -13.49 15.30 8.36
C ALA A 114 -14.94 15.25 7.84
N ALA A 115 -15.36 14.07 7.34
CA ALA A 115 -16.71 13.85 6.79
C ALA A 115 -17.80 13.66 7.85
N PHE A 116 -17.46 13.36 9.11
CA PHE A 116 -18.42 13.02 10.15
C PHE A 116 -19.32 14.19 10.57
N ARG A 117 -18.80 15.41 10.53
CA ARG A 117 -19.56 16.63 10.84
C ARG A 117 -19.52 17.60 9.67
N PRO A 118 -20.46 17.49 8.72
CA PRO A 118 -20.44 18.24 7.45
C PRO A 118 -20.64 19.75 7.60
N ASN A 119 -21.12 20.22 8.79
CA ASN A 119 -21.31 21.65 9.09
C ASN A 119 -20.19 22.22 9.99
N ARG A 120 -19.02 21.56 10.01
CA ARG A 120 -17.83 22.06 10.71
C ARG A 120 -17.24 23.27 9.95
N SER A 121 -16.44 24.10 10.66
CA SER A 121 -15.76 25.21 9.97
C SER A 121 -14.89 24.72 8.83
N PRO A 122 -14.87 25.43 7.70
CA PRO A 122 -14.11 25.03 6.52
C PRO A 122 -12.62 24.80 6.81
N GLU A 123 -11.99 25.61 7.64
CA GLU A 123 -10.57 25.55 7.98
C GLU A 123 -10.24 24.28 8.74
N ILE A 124 -11.10 23.85 9.67
CA ILE A 124 -10.91 22.59 10.39
C ILE A 124 -11.08 21.40 9.46
N THR A 125 -12.05 21.47 8.53
CA THR A 125 -12.24 20.42 7.53
C THR A 125 -11.02 20.31 6.63
N GLN A 126 -10.50 21.43 6.12
CA GLN A 126 -9.29 21.47 5.32
C GLN A 126 -8.09 20.90 6.08
N ALA A 127 -7.85 21.32 7.31
CA ALA A 127 -6.73 20.82 8.11
C ALA A 127 -6.79 19.29 8.30
N LEU A 128 -7.97 18.71 8.50
CA LEU A 128 -8.15 17.27 8.59
C LEU A 128 -7.92 16.58 7.24
N VAL A 129 -8.37 17.18 6.16
CA VAL A 129 -8.17 16.63 4.81
C VAL A 129 -6.70 16.65 4.44
N ASP A 130 -6.00 17.75 4.69
CA ASP A 130 -4.56 17.87 4.48
C ASP A 130 -3.78 16.85 5.32
N LEU A 131 -4.13 16.71 6.60
CA LEU A 131 -3.52 15.72 7.48
C LEU A 131 -3.70 14.30 6.95
N GLY A 132 -4.90 13.98 6.45
CA GLY A 132 -5.17 12.68 5.85
C GLY A 132 -4.32 12.43 4.61
N TRP A 133 -4.20 13.40 3.70
CA TRP A 133 -3.37 13.28 2.51
C TRP A 133 -1.88 13.16 2.84
N LEU A 134 -1.38 13.94 3.80
CA LEU A 134 0.00 13.83 4.25
C LEU A 134 0.28 12.47 4.89
N PHE A 135 -0.60 11.94 5.75
CA PHE A 135 -0.46 10.59 6.29
C PHE A 135 -0.52 9.49 5.24
N PHE A 136 -1.22 9.74 4.13
CA PHE A 136 -1.33 8.76 3.06
C PHE A 136 -0.12 8.77 2.11
N ILE A 137 0.42 9.93 1.81
CA ILE A 137 1.43 10.11 0.76
C ILE A 137 2.87 10.06 1.31
N THR A 138 3.12 10.64 2.48
CA THR A 138 4.50 10.93 2.92
C THR A 138 5.20 9.82 3.71
N PRO A 139 4.54 8.84 4.37
CA PRO A 139 5.24 7.78 5.09
C PRO A 139 5.81 6.71 4.14
N ILE A 140 6.71 7.10 3.25
CA ILE A 140 7.29 6.21 2.24
C ILE A 140 8.39 5.29 2.81
N ALA A 141 9.03 5.68 3.91
CA ALA A 141 10.19 4.97 4.44
C ALA A 141 9.89 3.49 4.82
N PRO A 142 8.76 3.14 5.48
CA PRO A 142 8.42 1.74 5.74
C PRO A 142 8.22 0.92 4.46
N PHE A 143 7.60 1.49 3.42
CA PHE A 143 7.45 0.82 2.12
C PHE A 143 8.80 0.56 1.47
N ILE A 144 9.68 1.57 1.42
CA ILE A 144 11.03 1.43 0.86
C ILE A 144 11.80 0.34 1.61
N LEU A 145 11.73 0.33 2.95
CA LEU A 145 12.37 -0.69 3.75
C LEU A 145 11.82 -2.09 3.43
N GLN A 146 10.50 -2.23 3.31
CA GLN A 146 9.85 -3.49 2.95
C GLN A 146 10.31 -3.99 1.57
N TYR A 147 10.30 -3.11 0.58
CA TYR A 147 10.68 -3.46 -0.79
C TYR A 147 12.17 -3.78 -0.93
N VAL A 148 13.03 -2.96 -0.36
CA VAL A 148 14.48 -3.21 -0.40
C VAL A 148 14.83 -4.51 0.30
N THR A 149 14.20 -4.80 1.44
CA THR A 149 14.40 -6.07 2.16
C THR A 149 13.99 -7.26 1.30
N LEU A 150 12.84 -7.18 0.62
CA LEU A 150 12.38 -8.23 -0.29
C LEU A 150 13.32 -8.36 -1.50
N ALA A 151 13.80 -7.26 -2.07
CA ALA A 151 14.78 -7.28 -3.15
C ALA A 151 16.08 -7.99 -2.75
N ILE A 152 16.61 -7.68 -1.55
CA ILE A 152 17.80 -8.34 -1.01
C ILE A 152 17.56 -9.85 -0.87
N ALA A 153 16.40 -10.25 -0.32
CA ALA A 153 16.06 -11.67 -0.18
C ALA A 153 16.02 -12.38 -1.55
N ILE A 154 15.37 -11.78 -2.54
CA ILE A 154 15.28 -12.34 -3.91
C ILE A 154 16.66 -12.47 -4.54
N PHE A 155 17.54 -11.47 -4.42
CA PHE A 155 18.89 -11.55 -4.96
C PHE A 155 19.77 -12.61 -4.27
N ARG A 156 19.47 -12.92 -3.01
CA ARG A 156 20.17 -13.95 -2.23
C ARG A 156 19.60 -15.36 -2.43
N ASP A 157 18.43 -15.50 -3.05
CA ASP A 157 17.83 -16.82 -3.31
C ASP A 157 18.64 -17.55 -4.38
N ARG A 158 19.41 -18.58 -3.96
CA ARG A 158 20.23 -19.43 -4.80
C ARG A 158 19.68 -20.85 -4.92
N ARG A 159 18.42 -21.06 -4.50
CA ARG A 159 17.78 -22.36 -4.58
C ARG A 159 17.58 -22.76 -6.06
N PRO A 160 17.60 -24.05 -6.38
CA PRO A 160 17.34 -24.52 -7.77
C PRO A 160 15.99 -24.02 -8.31
N ARG A 161 14.99 -23.93 -7.42
CA ARG A 161 13.67 -23.31 -7.70
C ARG A 161 13.49 -22.10 -6.80
N PRO A 162 13.87 -20.89 -7.26
CA PRO A 162 13.74 -19.69 -6.46
C PRO A 162 12.27 -19.32 -6.28
N ALA A 163 11.90 -18.75 -5.08
CA ALA A 163 10.53 -18.33 -4.80
C ALA A 163 10.04 -17.24 -5.77
N PHE A 164 10.95 -16.33 -6.13
CA PHE A 164 10.66 -15.21 -7.03
C PHE A 164 11.69 -15.13 -8.15
N PRO A 165 11.28 -14.74 -9.37
CA PRO A 165 12.22 -14.47 -10.44
C PRO A 165 13.07 -13.23 -10.13
N ARG A 166 14.31 -13.17 -10.65
CA ARG A 166 15.22 -12.05 -10.36
C ARG A 166 14.69 -10.67 -10.77
N TRP A 167 13.89 -10.59 -11.82
CA TRP A 167 13.30 -9.31 -12.23
C TRP A 167 12.37 -8.71 -11.16
N ALA A 168 11.78 -9.54 -10.29
CA ALA A 168 10.95 -9.06 -9.19
C ALA A 168 11.76 -8.22 -8.18
N ALA A 169 13.05 -8.50 -7.99
CA ALA A 169 13.91 -7.67 -7.15
C ALA A 169 14.12 -6.28 -7.76
N TYR A 170 14.33 -6.19 -9.08
CA TYR A 170 14.44 -4.89 -9.75
C TYR A 170 13.12 -4.12 -9.68
N LEU A 171 11.98 -4.80 -9.78
CA LEU A 171 10.67 -4.17 -9.61
C LEU A 171 10.54 -3.54 -8.22
N GLN A 172 11.00 -4.22 -7.15
CA GLN A 172 11.01 -3.65 -5.79
C GLN A 172 11.80 -2.34 -5.73
N LEU A 173 12.98 -2.31 -6.36
CA LEU A 173 13.84 -1.13 -6.36
C LEU A 173 13.22 0.02 -7.17
N TRP A 174 12.63 -0.28 -8.33
CA TRP A 174 11.96 0.74 -9.15
C TRP A 174 10.77 1.38 -8.43
N VAL A 175 9.93 0.59 -7.77
CA VAL A 175 8.82 1.12 -6.96
C VAL A 175 9.36 1.97 -5.81
N SER A 176 10.43 1.53 -5.13
CA SER A 176 11.06 2.32 -4.06
C SER A 176 11.51 3.69 -4.55
N ILE A 177 12.16 3.75 -5.72
CA ILE A 177 12.62 5.01 -6.33
C ILE A 177 11.45 5.89 -6.71
N SER A 178 10.37 5.32 -7.24
CA SER A 178 9.18 6.07 -7.63
C SER A 178 8.46 6.76 -6.47
N PHE A 179 8.69 6.31 -5.23
CA PHE A 179 8.09 6.90 -4.03
C PHE A 179 8.87 8.09 -3.47
N LEU A 180 10.16 8.25 -3.82
CA LEU A 180 10.98 9.34 -3.26
C LEU A 180 10.42 10.75 -3.50
N PRO A 181 9.83 11.07 -4.66
CA PRO A 181 9.22 12.38 -4.89
C PRO A 181 8.08 12.74 -3.93
N ALA A 182 7.47 11.76 -3.25
CA ALA A 182 6.37 11.98 -2.31
C ALA A 182 6.76 12.90 -1.14
N LEU A 183 8.05 12.97 -0.79
CA LEU A 183 8.54 13.92 0.22
C LEU A 183 8.38 15.38 -0.24
N GLY A 184 8.31 15.64 -1.55
CA GLY A 184 8.02 16.98 -2.08
C GLY A 184 6.64 17.50 -1.72
N ALA A 185 5.65 16.61 -1.48
CA ALA A 185 4.31 16.99 -1.06
C ALA A 185 4.25 17.69 0.30
N MET A 186 5.29 17.53 1.13
CA MET A 186 5.40 18.26 2.40
C MET A 186 5.66 19.74 2.22
N PHE A 187 6.13 20.17 1.05
CA PHE A 187 6.59 21.54 0.77
C PHE A 187 5.79 22.21 -0.33
N LEU A 188 5.22 21.44 -1.28
CA LEU A 188 4.66 21.97 -2.51
C LEU A 188 3.17 21.63 -2.66
N LYS A 189 2.36 22.67 -2.86
CA LYS A 189 0.89 22.55 -3.04
C LYS A 189 0.48 22.53 -4.52
N THR A 190 1.41 22.77 -5.43
CA THR A 190 1.15 22.85 -6.88
C THR A 190 2.28 22.21 -7.66
N GLY A 191 2.02 21.86 -8.93
CA GLY A 191 3.02 21.29 -9.82
C GLY A 191 3.25 19.79 -9.62
N PRO A 192 4.31 19.22 -10.22
CA PRO A 192 4.51 17.78 -10.28
C PRO A 192 4.81 17.12 -8.93
N PHE A 193 5.26 17.87 -7.92
CA PHE A 193 5.58 17.42 -6.58
C PHE A 193 4.46 17.66 -5.55
N ALA A 194 3.33 18.27 -5.94
CA ALA A 194 2.14 18.28 -5.08
C ALA A 194 1.57 16.87 -4.93
N TRP A 195 0.80 16.58 -3.87
CA TRP A 195 0.27 15.21 -3.66
C TRP A 195 -0.68 14.72 -4.76
N ASN A 196 -1.24 15.59 -5.60
CA ASN A 196 -2.01 15.25 -6.80
C ASN A 196 -1.19 15.32 -8.09
N GLY A 197 0.12 15.63 -7.99
CA GLY A 197 1.03 15.85 -9.12
C GLY A 197 1.51 14.57 -9.78
N LEU A 198 2.13 14.72 -10.96
CA LEU A 198 2.59 13.59 -11.77
C LEU A 198 3.58 12.69 -11.01
N LEU A 199 4.58 13.31 -10.35
CA LEU A 199 5.68 12.58 -9.71
C LEU A 199 5.31 11.99 -8.34
N VAL A 200 4.32 12.57 -7.66
CA VAL A 200 3.91 12.13 -6.31
C VAL A 200 2.71 11.20 -6.34
N TRP A 201 1.81 11.39 -7.28
CA TRP A 201 0.60 10.59 -7.37
C TRP A 201 0.61 9.62 -8.55
N TRP A 202 0.63 10.14 -9.77
CA TRP A 202 0.34 9.33 -10.95
C TRP A 202 1.38 8.26 -11.23
N ILE A 203 2.67 8.59 -11.16
CA ILE A 203 3.74 7.62 -11.36
C ILE A 203 3.78 6.61 -10.20
N PRO A 204 3.82 7.00 -8.91
CA PRO A 204 3.77 6.05 -7.80
C PRO A 204 2.51 5.18 -7.79
N PHE A 205 1.35 5.73 -8.11
CA PHE A 205 0.09 4.98 -8.16
C PHE A 205 0.12 3.89 -9.24
N ALA A 206 0.58 4.21 -10.44
CA ALA A 206 0.73 3.24 -11.52
C ALA A 206 1.77 2.16 -11.17
N MET A 207 2.92 2.59 -10.64
CA MET A 207 4.00 1.68 -10.21
C MET A 207 3.56 0.77 -9.06
N PHE A 208 2.88 1.31 -8.05
CA PHE A 208 2.35 0.54 -6.93
C PHE A 208 1.30 -0.47 -7.39
N THR A 209 0.35 -0.05 -8.25
CA THR A 209 -0.68 -0.94 -8.79
C THR A 209 -0.06 -2.08 -9.57
N GLY A 210 0.85 -1.79 -10.50
CA GLY A 210 1.55 -2.80 -11.28
C GLY A 210 2.39 -3.75 -10.42
N TRP A 211 3.08 -3.20 -9.44
CA TRP A 211 3.84 -3.98 -8.45
C TRP A 211 2.91 -4.90 -7.65
N PHE A 212 1.80 -4.36 -7.13
CA PHE A 212 0.90 -5.11 -6.26
C PHE A 212 0.28 -6.31 -6.99
N VAL A 213 -0.23 -6.08 -8.19
CA VAL A 213 -0.78 -7.16 -9.05
C VAL A 213 0.29 -8.20 -9.38
N SER A 214 1.49 -7.75 -9.76
CA SER A 214 2.61 -8.65 -10.05
C SER A 214 3.00 -9.48 -8.82
N MET A 215 3.06 -8.86 -7.65
CA MET A 215 3.45 -9.56 -6.42
C MET A 215 2.38 -10.53 -5.92
N ILE A 216 1.08 -10.26 -6.11
CA ILE A 216 0.02 -11.25 -5.86
C ILE A 216 0.26 -12.49 -6.73
N ALA A 217 0.45 -12.31 -8.05
CA ALA A 217 0.67 -13.41 -8.98
C ALA A 217 1.95 -14.20 -8.67
N LEU A 218 3.05 -13.51 -8.36
CA LEU A 218 4.32 -14.13 -8.01
C LEU A 218 4.26 -14.87 -6.67
N THR A 219 3.59 -14.30 -5.66
CA THR A 219 3.40 -14.96 -4.37
C THR A 219 2.52 -16.20 -4.53
N TRP A 220 1.48 -16.13 -5.34
CA TRP A 220 0.66 -17.28 -5.69
C TRP A 220 1.49 -18.42 -6.29
N ARG A 221 2.33 -18.11 -7.29
CA ARG A 221 3.23 -19.09 -7.90
C ARG A 221 4.21 -19.68 -6.89
N ALA A 222 4.84 -18.84 -6.07
CA ALA A 222 5.78 -19.29 -5.05
C ALA A 222 5.13 -20.26 -4.05
N VAL A 223 3.89 -20.00 -3.65
CA VAL A 223 3.13 -20.87 -2.75
C VAL A 223 2.79 -22.20 -3.41
N GLN A 224 2.46 -22.23 -4.70
CA GLN A 224 2.16 -23.46 -5.44
C GLN A 224 3.40 -24.34 -5.64
N GLN A 225 4.57 -23.76 -5.92
CA GLN A 225 5.82 -24.50 -6.12
C GLN A 225 6.24 -25.32 -4.89
N VAL A 226 5.85 -24.92 -3.69
CA VAL A 226 6.11 -25.67 -2.45
C VAL A 226 5.24 -26.94 -2.36
N HIS A 227 4.18 -27.05 -3.18
CA HIS A 227 3.24 -28.17 -3.15
C HIS A 227 3.56 -29.28 -4.16
N GLU A 228 4.37 -29.02 -5.17
CA GLU A 228 4.81 -30.07 -6.09
C GLU A 228 5.94 -30.86 -5.43
N PRO A 229 5.73 -32.16 -5.11
CA PRO A 229 6.84 -33.02 -4.70
C PRO A 229 7.93 -32.93 -5.79
N ALA A 230 9.19 -32.87 -5.39
CA ALA A 230 10.27 -33.10 -6.34
C ALA A 230 9.98 -34.46 -7.01
N GLU A 231 9.64 -34.45 -8.32
CA GLU A 231 9.69 -35.68 -9.10
C GLU A 231 11.13 -36.21 -8.94
N ILE A 232 11.22 -37.33 -8.26
CA ILE A 232 12.48 -38.06 -8.06
C ILE A 232 12.70 -38.77 -9.39
N ASP A 233 13.55 -38.16 -10.26
CA ASP A 233 14.15 -38.86 -11.41
C ASP A 233 15.23 -39.83 -10.94
#